data_147715a76a4807f486863b5f050e1770
#
_entry.id   147715a76a4807f486863b5f050e1770
#
_cell.length_a   1.000
_cell.length_b   1.000
_cell.length_c   1.000
_cell.angle_alpha   90.00
_cell.angle_beta   90.00
_cell.angle_gamma   90.00
#
_symmetry.space_group_name_H-M   'P 1'
#
loop_
_entity.id
_entity.type
_entity.pdbx_description
1 polymer ?
#
loop_
_entity_poly.entity_id
_entity_poly.type
_entity_poly.pdbx_seq_one_letter_code
_entity_poly.pdbx_strand_id
1 'polypeptide(L)'
;VIAAARNIGRTMIGYKVIVDKSTVPVGTADKVKQAVQEELDKRGIKTGFSVVSNPEFLKEGAAIDDFNRPDRIVIGAEDEQAIKVMRDMYAPFQRNHDRLMVMDIKSAELTKYAANAMLATRISFMNELANLAERVGADIEHVRKGIGSDQRIGYHFLYAGCGYGGSCFPKDIRALQRTGEEHGLPLKVLHAVEEVNHTQKSVLLQKITKRFGNDLKGKHFALWGLAFKPGTD
;
A
#
# COMPACT_ATOMS: atom_id res chain seq x y z
N VAL A 1 -8.08 -5.39 -14.26
CA VAL A 1 -7.50 -4.25 -14.99
C VAL A 1 -7.49 -4.54 -16.49
N ILE A 2 -6.79 -5.56 -17.00
CA ILE A 2 -6.64 -5.82 -18.44
C ILE A 2 -7.99 -6.07 -19.16
N ALA A 3 -8.92 -6.81 -18.55
CA ALA A 3 -10.27 -6.99 -19.13
C ALA A 3 -11.03 -5.66 -19.28
N ALA A 4 -10.90 -4.75 -18.31
CA ALA A 4 -11.46 -3.41 -18.40
C ALA A 4 -10.79 -2.59 -19.51
N ALA A 5 -9.46 -2.66 -19.65
CA ALA A 5 -8.71 -2.02 -20.72
C ALA A 5 -9.18 -2.49 -22.11
N ARG A 6 -9.36 -3.80 -22.32
CA ARG A 6 -9.92 -4.35 -23.56
C ARG A 6 -11.34 -3.80 -23.82
N ASN A 7 -12.17 -3.74 -22.79
CA ASN A 7 -13.53 -3.20 -22.94
C ASN A 7 -13.52 -1.71 -23.36
N ILE A 8 -12.62 -0.91 -22.77
CA ILE A 8 -12.40 0.47 -23.18
C ILE A 8 -12.00 0.53 -24.68
N GLY A 9 -11.01 -0.27 -25.08
CA GLY A 9 -10.57 -0.34 -26.49
C GLY A 9 -11.67 -0.75 -27.47
N ARG A 10 -12.60 -1.62 -27.03
CA ARG A 10 -13.76 -2.04 -27.85
C ARG A 10 -14.80 -0.94 -28.05
N THR A 11 -14.91 0.00 -27.13
CA THR A 11 -16.03 0.95 -27.09
C THR A 11 -15.62 2.40 -27.32
N MET A 12 -14.37 2.76 -27.02
CA MET A 12 -13.94 4.15 -27.08
C MET A 12 -14.02 4.72 -28.50
N ILE A 13 -14.38 6.00 -28.56
CA ILE A 13 -14.35 6.86 -29.73
C ILE A 13 -13.59 8.14 -29.38
N GLY A 14 -12.66 8.57 -30.23
CA GLY A 14 -11.83 9.74 -29.96
C GLY A 14 -10.81 9.55 -28.83
N TYR A 15 -10.03 10.57 -28.57
CA TYR A 15 -8.99 10.56 -27.56
C TYR A 15 -9.53 10.34 -26.14
N LYS A 16 -8.83 9.51 -25.37
CA LYS A 16 -9.12 9.24 -23.96
C LYS A 16 -7.85 9.24 -23.11
N VAL A 17 -7.95 9.73 -21.90
CA VAL A 17 -6.99 9.46 -20.83
C VAL A 17 -7.53 8.29 -20.01
N ILE A 18 -6.81 7.18 -20.03
CA ILE A 18 -7.16 5.94 -19.31
C ILE A 18 -6.35 5.91 -18.03
N VAL A 19 -7.04 5.99 -16.89
CA VAL A 19 -6.40 6.09 -15.59
C VAL A 19 -6.47 4.76 -14.87
N ASP A 20 -5.30 4.19 -14.58
CA ASP A 20 -5.19 3.05 -13.67
C ASP A 20 -5.03 3.56 -12.25
N LYS A 21 -6.11 3.42 -11.47
CA LYS A 21 -6.16 3.85 -10.09
C LYS A 21 -5.91 2.72 -9.10
N SER A 22 -6.01 1.49 -9.56
CA SER A 22 -5.78 0.31 -8.76
C SER A 22 -4.31 0.15 -8.39
N THR A 23 -4.02 -0.48 -7.24
CA THR A 23 -2.68 -0.93 -6.89
C THR A 23 -2.30 -2.14 -7.75
N VAL A 24 -1.38 -1.95 -8.67
CA VAL A 24 -0.99 -2.92 -9.71
C VAL A 24 0.53 -3.09 -9.76
N PRO A 25 1.04 -4.26 -10.15
CA PRO A 25 2.46 -4.49 -10.36
C PRO A 25 3.06 -3.52 -11.39
N VAL A 26 4.35 -3.19 -11.20
CA VAL A 26 5.11 -2.35 -12.13
C VAL A 26 5.06 -2.93 -13.55
N GLY A 27 4.80 -2.08 -14.54
CA GLY A 27 4.61 -2.46 -15.95
C GLY A 27 3.17 -2.86 -16.30
N THR A 28 2.21 -2.68 -15.41
CA THR A 28 0.80 -2.93 -15.72
C THR A 28 0.26 -1.92 -16.72
N ALA A 29 0.66 -0.67 -16.65
CA ALA A 29 0.24 0.35 -17.62
C ALA A 29 0.69 0.02 -19.06
N ASP A 30 1.86 -0.59 -19.26
CA ASP A 30 2.30 -1.07 -20.57
C ASP A 30 1.33 -2.14 -21.12
N LYS A 31 0.89 -3.08 -20.24
CA LYS A 31 -0.09 -4.11 -20.61
C LYS A 31 -1.47 -3.51 -20.90
N VAL A 32 -1.88 -2.48 -20.15
CA VAL A 32 -3.12 -1.72 -20.40
C VAL A 32 -3.04 -1.05 -21.77
N LYS A 33 -1.95 -0.36 -22.06
CA LYS A 33 -1.70 0.32 -23.36
C LYS A 33 -1.81 -0.68 -24.51
N GLN A 34 -1.12 -1.81 -24.39
CA GLN A 34 -1.17 -2.87 -25.39
C GLN A 34 -2.61 -3.42 -25.57
N ALA A 35 -3.30 -3.72 -24.49
CA ALA A 35 -4.65 -4.30 -24.56
C ALA A 35 -5.68 -3.36 -25.21
N VAL A 36 -5.56 -2.04 -24.98
CA VAL A 36 -6.41 -1.04 -25.63
C VAL A 36 -6.06 -0.94 -27.10
N GLN A 37 -4.76 -0.87 -27.46
CA GLN A 37 -4.31 -0.76 -28.83
C GLN A 37 -4.74 -1.95 -29.70
N GLU A 38 -4.59 -3.18 -29.17
CA GLU A 38 -5.05 -4.40 -29.86
C GLU A 38 -6.54 -4.34 -30.24
N GLU A 39 -7.40 -3.81 -29.38
CA GLU A 39 -8.83 -3.72 -29.66
C GLU A 39 -9.16 -2.57 -30.62
N LEU A 40 -8.42 -1.46 -30.60
CA LEU A 40 -8.53 -0.39 -31.58
C LEU A 40 -8.11 -0.85 -32.97
N ASP A 41 -7.01 -1.60 -33.08
CA ASP A 41 -6.50 -2.16 -34.32
C ASP A 41 -7.52 -3.13 -34.97
N LYS A 42 -8.13 -4.01 -34.16
CA LYS A 42 -9.21 -4.91 -34.63
C LYS A 42 -10.42 -4.16 -35.22
N ARG A 43 -10.69 -2.95 -34.71
CA ARG A 43 -11.79 -2.11 -35.17
C ARG A 43 -11.39 -1.19 -36.33
N GLY A 44 -10.10 -1.15 -36.71
CA GLY A 44 -9.58 -0.23 -37.71
C GLY A 44 -9.65 1.25 -37.31
N ILE A 45 -9.75 1.53 -36.00
CA ILE A 45 -9.89 2.90 -35.49
C ILE A 45 -8.51 3.47 -35.18
N LYS A 46 -8.19 4.60 -35.81
CA LYS A 46 -6.99 5.40 -35.56
C LYS A 46 -7.33 6.55 -34.62
N THR A 47 -7.29 6.34 -33.33
CA THR A 47 -7.45 7.39 -32.33
C THR A 47 -6.33 7.28 -31.29
N GLY A 48 -5.86 8.43 -30.77
CA GLY A 48 -4.90 8.47 -29.69
C GLY A 48 -5.55 8.19 -28.32
N PHE A 49 -4.74 7.74 -27.40
CA PHE A 49 -5.08 7.65 -25.98
C PHE A 49 -3.81 7.72 -25.15
N SER A 50 -3.95 8.11 -23.89
CA SER A 50 -2.85 8.08 -22.92
C SER A 50 -3.23 7.16 -21.76
N VAL A 51 -2.24 6.45 -21.22
CA VAL A 51 -2.40 5.66 -20.00
C VAL A 51 -1.69 6.39 -18.87
N VAL A 52 -2.37 6.52 -17.74
CA VAL A 52 -1.87 7.20 -16.55
C VAL A 52 -1.97 6.24 -15.37
N SER A 53 -0.90 6.12 -14.61
CA SER A 53 -0.92 5.48 -13.29
C SER A 53 -1.23 6.52 -12.22
N ASN A 54 -2.30 6.32 -11.45
CA ASN A 54 -2.68 7.23 -10.38
C ASN A 54 -3.03 6.43 -9.12
N PRO A 55 -2.02 5.86 -8.45
CA PRO A 55 -2.24 5.05 -7.25
C PRO A 55 -2.91 5.87 -6.15
N GLU A 56 -3.79 5.22 -5.38
CA GLU A 56 -4.44 5.80 -4.22
C GLU A 56 -3.64 5.53 -2.93
N PHE A 57 -3.71 6.44 -1.95
CA PHE A 57 -3.07 6.33 -0.65
C PHE A 57 -4.10 6.47 0.49
N LEU A 58 -5.31 6.01 0.24
CA LEU A 58 -6.43 6.13 1.17
C LEU A 58 -6.27 5.17 2.34
N LYS A 59 -6.63 5.63 3.53
CA LYS A 59 -6.68 4.82 4.75
C LYS A 59 -8.10 4.29 4.95
N GLU A 60 -8.25 2.98 5.09
CA GLU A 60 -9.54 2.41 5.53
C GLU A 60 -9.99 3.08 6.83
N GLY A 61 -11.28 3.44 6.92
CA GLY A 61 -11.83 4.21 8.04
C GLY A 61 -11.69 5.73 7.92
N ALA A 62 -10.87 6.25 6.97
CA ALA A 62 -10.69 7.68 6.73
C ALA A 62 -10.64 8.05 5.24
N ALA A 63 -11.08 7.15 4.35
CA ALA A 63 -10.89 7.28 2.90
C ALA A 63 -11.51 8.54 2.30
N ILE A 64 -12.68 8.98 2.79
CA ILE A 64 -13.35 10.19 2.30
C ILE A 64 -12.53 11.44 2.63
N ASP A 65 -12.03 11.54 3.86
CA ASP A 65 -11.21 12.68 4.27
C ASP A 65 -9.87 12.68 3.54
N ASP A 66 -9.22 11.51 3.40
CA ASP A 66 -7.96 11.37 2.66
C ASP A 66 -8.12 11.73 1.17
N PHE A 67 -9.28 11.41 0.56
CA PHE A 67 -9.55 11.78 -0.82
C PHE A 67 -9.79 13.27 -0.99
N ASN A 68 -10.56 13.87 -0.07
CA ASN A 68 -10.89 15.30 -0.14
C ASN A 68 -9.72 16.21 0.30
N ARG A 69 -8.79 15.68 1.09
CA ARG A 69 -7.62 16.40 1.63
C ARG A 69 -6.38 15.53 1.56
N PRO A 70 -5.97 15.12 0.36
CA PRO A 70 -4.85 14.19 0.19
C PRO A 70 -3.55 14.81 0.69
N ASP A 71 -2.68 14.03 1.33
CA ASP A 71 -1.31 14.44 1.65
C ASP A 71 -0.49 14.64 0.38
N ARG A 72 -0.73 13.79 -0.62
CA ARG A 72 -0.11 13.82 -1.96
C ARG A 72 -1.00 13.15 -2.99
N ILE A 73 -0.86 13.58 -4.24
CA ILE A 73 -1.48 12.97 -5.41
C ILE A 73 -0.36 12.57 -6.35
N VAL A 74 -0.15 11.27 -6.56
CA VAL A 74 0.89 10.75 -7.45
C VAL A 74 0.28 10.47 -8.82
N ILE A 75 0.92 10.97 -9.87
CA ILE A 75 0.53 10.76 -11.27
C ILE A 75 1.75 10.30 -12.05
N GLY A 76 1.66 9.08 -12.58
CA GLY A 76 2.60 8.57 -13.56
C GLY A 76 2.04 8.80 -14.97
N ALA A 77 2.66 9.65 -15.75
CA ALA A 77 2.24 9.97 -17.11
C ALA A 77 3.43 10.33 -18.00
N GLU A 78 3.31 10.05 -19.29
CA GLU A 78 4.36 10.28 -20.28
C GLU A 78 4.11 11.49 -21.18
N ASP A 79 2.87 11.99 -21.23
CA ASP A 79 2.50 13.10 -22.11
C ASP A 79 1.83 14.27 -21.38
N GLU A 80 2.12 15.48 -21.87
CA GLU A 80 1.66 16.73 -21.27
C GLU A 80 0.13 16.91 -21.35
N GLN A 81 -0.54 16.34 -22.34
CA GLN A 81 -1.99 16.45 -22.48
C GLN A 81 -2.66 15.65 -21.35
N ALA A 82 -2.20 14.44 -21.08
CA ALA A 82 -2.70 13.62 -19.97
C ALA A 82 -2.39 14.27 -18.62
N ILE A 83 -1.18 14.80 -18.43
CA ILE A 83 -0.79 15.52 -17.21
C ILE A 83 -1.72 16.71 -16.97
N LYS A 84 -2.01 17.50 -18.01
CA LYS A 84 -2.93 18.64 -17.92
C LYS A 84 -4.33 18.19 -17.51
N VAL A 85 -4.88 17.17 -18.15
CA VAL A 85 -6.21 16.62 -17.80
C VAL A 85 -6.26 16.19 -16.33
N MET A 86 -5.22 15.51 -15.85
CA MET A 86 -5.13 15.07 -14.46
C MET A 86 -5.01 16.26 -13.49
N ARG A 87 -4.22 17.29 -13.84
CA ARG A 87 -4.13 18.51 -13.04
C ARG A 87 -5.47 19.22 -12.92
N ASP A 88 -6.17 19.39 -14.05
CA ASP A 88 -7.48 20.04 -14.07
C ASP A 88 -8.51 19.24 -13.25
N MET A 89 -8.49 17.91 -13.34
CA MET A 89 -9.35 17.02 -12.56
C MET A 89 -9.10 17.11 -11.05
N TYR A 90 -7.85 17.21 -10.63
CA TYR A 90 -7.49 17.27 -9.22
C TYR A 90 -7.42 18.68 -8.63
N ALA A 91 -7.55 19.74 -9.46
CA ALA A 91 -7.49 21.12 -8.99
C ALA A 91 -8.44 21.44 -7.82
N PRO A 92 -9.71 20.94 -7.79
CA PRO A 92 -10.63 21.21 -6.67
C PRO A 92 -10.16 20.63 -5.32
N PHE A 93 -9.29 19.61 -5.33
CA PHE A 93 -8.78 18.93 -4.14
C PHE A 93 -7.46 19.50 -3.60
N GLN A 94 -6.90 20.51 -4.30
CA GLN A 94 -5.60 21.13 -4.00
C GLN A 94 -5.75 22.57 -3.51
N ARG A 95 -6.46 22.82 -2.42
CA ARG A 95 -6.89 24.15 -1.99
C ARG A 95 -5.77 25.21 -1.91
N ASN A 96 -4.71 24.95 -1.14
CA ASN A 96 -3.70 25.95 -0.81
C ASN A 96 -2.25 25.54 -1.17
N HIS A 97 -2.03 24.29 -1.58
CA HIS A 97 -0.72 23.75 -1.92
C HIS A 97 -0.83 22.79 -3.08
N ASP A 98 0.09 22.89 -4.02
CA ASP A 98 0.24 21.87 -5.08
C ASP A 98 0.76 20.59 -4.43
N ARG A 99 -0.11 19.57 -4.38
CA ARG A 99 0.18 18.24 -3.82
C ARG A 99 0.37 17.20 -4.90
N LEU A 100 0.35 17.64 -6.14
CA LEU A 100 0.42 16.76 -7.30
C LEU A 100 1.87 16.52 -7.68
N MET A 101 2.28 15.27 -7.59
CA MET A 101 3.61 14.79 -7.95
C MET A 101 3.52 14.05 -9.28
N VAL A 102 4.09 14.63 -10.33
CA VAL A 102 4.19 13.99 -11.65
C VAL A 102 5.52 13.26 -11.75
N MET A 103 5.46 12.02 -12.22
CA MET A 103 6.62 11.17 -12.45
C MET A 103 6.36 10.23 -13.63
N ASP A 104 7.35 9.41 -14.01
CA ASP A 104 7.12 8.34 -14.97
C ASP A 104 6.16 7.26 -14.41
N ILE A 105 5.54 6.52 -15.30
CA ILE A 105 4.48 5.56 -14.95
C ILE A 105 4.99 4.46 -14.01
N LYS A 106 6.17 3.89 -14.30
CA LYS A 106 6.73 2.79 -13.50
C LYS A 106 7.11 3.24 -12.09
N SER A 107 7.63 4.45 -11.95
CA SER A 107 7.90 5.06 -10.65
C SER A 107 6.62 5.29 -9.85
N ALA A 108 5.53 5.71 -10.47
CA ALA A 108 4.25 5.87 -9.82
C ALA A 108 3.67 4.54 -9.34
N GLU A 109 3.71 3.50 -10.18
CA GLU A 109 3.31 2.13 -9.80
C GLU A 109 4.15 1.61 -8.63
N LEU A 110 5.48 1.77 -8.67
CA LEU A 110 6.38 1.32 -7.60
C LEU A 110 6.18 2.10 -6.30
N THR A 111 5.91 3.40 -6.38
CA THR A 111 5.75 4.28 -5.19
C THR A 111 4.66 3.77 -4.24
N LYS A 112 3.55 3.25 -4.76
CA LYS A 112 2.48 2.70 -3.91
C LYS A 112 2.95 1.50 -3.10
N TYR A 113 3.62 0.55 -3.75
CA TYR A 113 4.16 -0.63 -3.08
C TYR A 113 5.26 -0.27 -2.08
N ALA A 114 6.18 0.62 -2.45
CA ALA A 114 7.26 1.07 -1.60
C ALA A 114 6.73 1.76 -0.33
N ALA A 115 5.69 2.60 -0.46
CA ALA A 115 5.06 3.24 0.68
C ALA A 115 4.46 2.22 1.65
N ASN A 116 3.66 1.27 1.16
CA ASN A 116 3.06 0.24 2.01
C ASN A 116 4.11 -0.70 2.62
N ALA A 117 5.15 -1.05 1.87
CA ALA A 117 6.27 -1.85 2.37
C ALA A 117 7.05 -1.14 3.50
N MET A 118 7.29 0.16 3.36
CA MET A 118 7.94 0.96 4.41
C MET A 118 7.09 1.01 5.69
N LEU A 119 5.78 1.22 5.57
CA LEU A 119 4.88 1.23 6.73
C LEU A 119 4.87 -0.13 7.44
N ALA A 120 4.78 -1.23 6.70
CA ALA A 120 4.84 -2.58 7.25
C ALA A 120 6.20 -2.89 7.91
N THR A 121 7.30 -2.42 7.31
CA THR A 121 8.64 -2.53 7.89
C THR A 121 8.71 -1.87 9.27
N ARG A 122 8.17 -0.67 9.40
CA ARG A 122 8.11 0.05 10.69
C ARG A 122 7.34 -0.73 11.75
N ILE A 123 6.21 -1.33 11.38
CA ILE A 123 5.41 -2.14 12.31
C ILE A 123 6.18 -3.39 12.75
N SER A 124 6.75 -4.16 11.81
CA SER A 124 7.51 -5.36 12.12
C SER A 124 8.75 -5.04 12.97
N PHE A 125 9.48 -3.98 12.65
CA PHE A 125 10.62 -3.51 13.43
C PHE A 125 10.22 -3.19 14.88
N MET A 126 9.13 -2.46 15.08
CA MET A 126 8.66 -2.14 16.44
C MET A 126 8.16 -3.37 17.19
N ASN A 127 7.56 -4.33 16.53
CA ASN A 127 7.14 -5.59 17.14
C ASN A 127 8.36 -6.42 17.60
N GLU A 128 9.39 -6.49 16.78
CA GLU A 128 10.63 -7.19 17.12
C GLU A 128 11.32 -6.53 18.32
N LEU A 129 11.42 -5.18 18.33
CA LEU A 129 11.94 -4.43 19.47
C LEU A 129 11.08 -4.59 20.74
N ALA A 130 9.76 -4.67 20.61
CA ALA A 130 8.88 -4.90 21.76
C ALA A 130 9.13 -6.26 22.40
N ASN A 131 9.31 -7.30 21.59
CA ASN A 131 9.66 -8.65 22.07
C ASN A 131 11.04 -8.68 22.74
N LEU A 132 12.00 -7.88 22.27
CA LEU A 132 13.30 -7.72 22.92
C LEU A 132 13.16 -6.93 24.22
N ALA A 133 12.44 -5.82 24.23
CA ALA A 133 12.22 -4.96 25.39
C ALA A 133 11.67 -5.74 26.58
N GLU A 134 10.69 -6.62 26.35
CA GLU A 134 10.17 -7.51 27.41
C GLU A 134 11.21 -8.43 28.01
N ARG A 135 12.22 -8.86 27.24
CA ARG A 135 13.28 -9.77 27.73
C ARG A 135 14.36 -9.05 28.52
N VAL A 136 14.61 -7.79 28.16
CA VAL A 136 15.68 -6.98 28.81
C VAL A 136 15.14 -6.03 29.88
N GLY A 137 13.80 -6.03 30.11
CA GLY A 137 13.15 -5.17 31.12
C GLY A 137 13.01 -3.71 30.69
N ALA A 138 13.03 -3.42 29.39
CA ALA A 138 12.80 -2.09 28.86
C ALA A 138 11.31 -1.84 28.57
N ASP A 139 10.89 -0.58 28.61
CA ASP A 139 9.53 -0.15 28.23
C ASP A 139 9.52 0.27 26.75
N ILE A 140 8.79 -0.47 25.93
CA ILE A 140 8.69 -0.19 24.46
C ILE A 140 8.06 1.16 24.19
N GLU A 141 7.17 1.68 25.05
CA GLU A 141 6.57 3.01 24.86
C GLU A 141 7.58 4.13 25.10
N HIS A 142 8.49 3.96 26.05
CA HIS A 142 9.61 4.88 26.22
C HIS A 142 10.57 4.83 25.03
N VAL A 143 10.88 3.63 24.54
CA VAL A 143 11.71 3.47 23.32
C VAL A 143 11.02 4.13 22.12
N ARG A 144 9.73 3.87 21.91
CA ARG A 144 8.92 4.49 20.84
C ARG A 144 8.97 6.01 20.88
N LYS A 145 8.75 6.59 22.06
CA LYS A 145 8.81 8.05 22.26
C LYS A 145 10.21 8.58 22.00
N GLY A 146 11.23 7.88 22.49
CA GLY A 146 12.63 8.26 22.30
C GLY A 146 13.00 8.32 20.82
N ILE A 147 12.78 7.24 20.06
CA ILE A 147 13.15 7.22 18.63
C ILE A 147 12.21 8.09 17.78
N GLY A 148 10.92 8.16 18.13
CA GLY A 148 9.93 8.95 17.40
C GLY A 148 10.13 10.46 17.52
N SER A 149 10.83 10.93 18.56
CA SER A 149 11.17 12.36 18.73
C SER A 149 12.22 12.85 17.72
N ASP A 150 12.98 11.95 17.11
CA ASP A 150 13.84 12.30 15.98
C ASP A 150 12.99 12.59 14.74
N GLN A 151 13.09 13.81 14.19
CA GLN A 151 12.32 14.25 13.03
C GLN A 151 12.57 13.39 11.78
N ARG A 152 13.75 12.76 11.67
CA ARG A 152 14.06 11.83 10.56
C ARG A 152 13.26 10.53 10.64
N ILE A 153 12.77 10.16 11.83
CA ILE A 153 11.98 8.96 12.09
C ILE A 153 10.49 9.31 12.19
N GLY A 154 10.13 10.23 13.10
CA GLY A 154 8.74 10.61 13.40
C GLY A 154 7.95 9.48 14.08
N TYR A 155 6.77 9.81 14.60
CA TYR A 155 5.98 8.91 15.45
C TYR A 155 5.06 7.94 14.70
N HIS A 156 4.77 8.19 13.43
CA HIS A 156 3.78 7.41 12.69
C HIS A 156 4.25 5.97 12.43
N PHE A 157 3.34 5.01 12.62
CA PHE A 157 3.59 3.58 12.42
C PHE A 157 4.67 2.97 13.31
N LEU A 158 4.95 3.56 14.49
CA LEU A 158 5.87 3.03 15.48
C LEU A 158 5.14 2.34 16.66
N TYR A 159 3.99 1.77 16.43
CA TYR A 159 3.23 1.07 17.49
C TYR A 159 3.43 -0.43 17.40
N ALA A 160 3.82 -1.04 18.52
CA ALA A 160 3.87 -2.47 18.65
C ALA A 160 2.47 -3.05 18.90
N GLY A 161 2.23 -4.28 18.44
CA GLY A 161 0.96 -4.97 18.59
C GLY A 161 1.03 -6.42 18.11
N CYS A 162 -0.10 -6.97 17.67
CA CYS A 162 -0.21 -8.36 17.21
C CYS A 162 0.28 -8.58 15.76
N GLY A 163 0.95 -7.62 15.17
CA GLY A 163 1.34 -7.60 13.77
C GLY A 163 0.36 -6.81 12.92
N TYR A 164 0.71 -6.65 11.64
CA TYR A 164 -0.19 -6.05 10.66
C TYR A 164 -1.02 -7.11 9.93
N GLY A 165 -2.19 -6.70 9.51
CA GLY A 165 -3.13 -7.47 8.70
C GLY A 165 -3.83 -6.58 7.68
N GLY A 166 -5.10 -6.84 7.46
CA GLY A 166 -5.94 -6.12 6.51
C GLY A 166 -5.74 -6.53 5.06
N SER A 167 -6.43 -5.84 4.16
CA SER A 167 -6.50 -6.16 2.73
C SER A 167 -5.26 -5.70 1.95
N CYS A 168 -4.51 -4.70 2.44
CA CYS A 168 -3.46 -4.04 1.67
C CYS A 168 -2.06 -4.58 1.96
N PHE A 169 -1.57 -4.45 3.20
CA PHE A 169 -0.16 -4.74 3.49
C PHE A 169 0.29 -6.15 3.12
N PRO A 170 -0.43 -7.23 3.51
CA PRO A 170 0.03 -8.58 3.17
C PRO A 170 0.06 -8.83 1.65
N LYS A 171 -0.93 -8.31 0.93
CA LYS A 171 -1.02 -8.44 -0.52
C LYS A 171 0.10 -7.67 -1.23
N ASP A 172 0.32 -6.42 -0.83
CA ASP A 172 1.24 -5.52 -1.51
C ASP A 172 2.70 -5.91 -1.26
N ILE A 173 3.02 -6.38 -0.06
CA ILE A 173 4.37 -6.88 0.26
C ILE A 173 4.70 -8.11 -0.59
N ARG A 174 3.79 -9.09 -0.65
CA ARG A 174 3.99 -10.30 -1.48
C ARG A 174 4.09 -9.96 -2.97
N ALA A 175 3.28 -9.02 -3.45
CA ALA A 175 3.35 -8.58 -4.84
C ALA A 175 4.70 -7.92 -5.16
N LEU A 176 5.23 -7.10 -4.23
CA LEU A 176 6.54 -6.47 -4.40
C LEU A 176 7.69 -7.48 -4.32
N GLN A 177 7.63 -8.45 -3.39
CA GLN A 177 8.59 -9.56 -3.30
C GLN A 177 8.64 -10.34 -4.61
N ARG A 178 7.46 -10.73 -5.13
CA ARG A 178 7.34 -11.44 -6.39
C ARG A 178 7.90 -10.62 -7.57
N THR A 179 7.63 -9.33 -7.61
CA THR A 179 8.23 -8.45 -8.63
C THR A 179 9.75 -8.46 -8.54
N GLY A 180 10.32 -8.42 -7.33
CA GLY A 180 11.76 -8.54 -7.14
C GLY A 180 12.31 -9.88 -7.64
N GLU A 181 11.66 -10.99 -7.31
CA GLU A 181 12.05 -12.34 -7.75
C GLU A 181 12.00 -12.49 -9.29
N GLU A 182 10.94 -11.98 -9.93
CA GLU A 182 10.78 -11.97 -11.38
C GLU A 182 11.90 -11.20 -12.10
N HIS A 183 12.55 -10.25 -11.39
CA HIS A 183 13.70 -9.48 -11.88
C HIS A 183 15.06 -9.97 -11.33
N GLY A 184 15.11 -11.14 -10.70
CA GLY A 184 16.34 -11.71 -10.16
C GLY A 184 16.89 -10.97 -8.92
N LEU A 185 16.09 -10.13 -8.27
CA LEU A 185 16.45 -9.35 -7.09
C LEU A 185 15.54 -9.70 -5.90
N PRO A 186 15.88 -10.72 -5.10
CA PRO A 186 15.10 -11.04 -3.90
C PRO A 186 15.21 -9.89 -2.88
N LEU A 187 14.05 -9.41 -2.42
CA LEU A 187 13.95 -8.27 -1.51
C LEU A 187 14.10 -8.75 -0.05
N LYS A 188 15.33 -9.00 0.39
CA LYS A 188 15.68 -9.60 1.69
C LYS A 188 15.03 -8.91 2.88
N VAL A 189 14.97 -7.58 2.91
CA VAL A 189 14.33 -6.81 3.98
C VAL A 189 12.85 -7.15 4.07
N LEU A 190 12.14 -7.22 2.95
CA LEU A 190 10.70 -7.53 2.95
C LEU A 190 10.40 -8.97 3.34
N HIS A 191 11.27 -9.92 2.99
CA HIS A 191 11.17 -11.29 3.48
C HIS A 191 11.29 -11.34 5.01
N ALA A 192 12.26 -10.65 5.59
CA ALA A 192 12.41 -10.55 7.04
C ALA A 192 11.20 -9.88 7.70
N VAL A 193 10.67 -8.82 7.10
CA VAL A 193 9.46 -8.11 7.58
C VAL A 193 8.25 -9.04 7.63
N GLU A 194 8.05 -9.85 6.60
CA GLU A 194 6.93 -10.80 6.55
C GLU A 194 7.12 -11.95 7.55
N GLU A 195 8.33 -12.46 7.73
CA GLU A 195 8.67 -13.48 8.72
C GLU A 195 8.42 -13.00 10.15
N VAL A 196 8.89 -11.80 10.49
CA VAL A 196 8.62 -11.16 11.79
C VAL A 196 7.12 -11.00 12.00
N ASN A 197 6.39 -10.50 11.01
CA ASN A 197 4.94 -10.34 11.12
C ASN A 197 4.20 -11.68 11.25
N HIS A 198 4.66 -12.72 10.59
CA HIS A 198 4.09 -14.07 10.72
C HIS A 198 4.26 -14.59 12.15
N THR A 199 5.45 -14.49 12.70
CA THR A 199 5.77 -14.92 14.07
C THR A 199 4.99 -14.10 15.09
N GLN A 200 4.85 -12.80 14.87
CA GLN A 200 4.15 -11.89 15.78
C GLN A 200 2.69 -12.28 16.04
N LYS A 201 2.00 -12.84 15.07
CA LYS A 201 0.60 -13.28 15.21
C LYS A 201 0.41 -14.37 16.29
N SER A 202 1.46 -15.11 16.62
CA SER A 202 1.42 -16.16 17.62
C SER A 202 1.83 -15.70 19.03
N VAL A 203 2.38 -14.49 19.19
CA VAL A 203 2.96 -14.01 20.45
C VAL A 203 1.94 -13.99 21.60
N LEU A 204 0.69 -13.59 21.35
CA LEU A 204 -0.34 -13.61 22.38
C LEU A 204 -0.65 -15.04 22.86
N LEU A 205 -0.76 -15.99 21.92
CA LEU A 205 -0.96 -17.39 22.28
C LEU A 205 0.22 -17.93 23.10
N GLN A 206 1.46 -17.59 22.72
CA GLN A 206 2.65 -17.97 23.49
C GLN A 206 2.62 -17.40 24.91
N LYS A 207 2.18 -16.15 25.10
CA LYS A 207 2.02 -15.53 26.42
C LYS A 207 0.94 -16.24 27.25
N ILE A 208 -0.18 -16.60 26.62
CA ILE A 208 -1.28 -17.33 27.27
C ILE A 208 -0.78 -18.71 27.72
N THR A 209 -0.16 -19.47 26.83
CA THR A 209 0.32 -20.81 27.16
C THR A 209 1.46 -20.79 28.19
N LYS A 210 2.34 -19.80 28.15
CA LYS A 210 3.37 -19.59 29.17
C LYS A 210 2.74 -19.32 30.55
N ARG A 211 1.64 -18.59 30.62
CA ARG A 211 0.99 -18.23 31.87
C ARG A 211 0.10 -19.34 32.43
N PHE A 212 -0.64 -20.07 31.59
CA PHE A 212 -1.70 -20.98 31.97
C PHE A 212 -1.39 -22.45 31.68
N GLY A 213 -0.25 -22.75 31.04
CA GLY A 213 0.08 -24.08 30.52
C GLY A 213 -0.54 -24.36 29.15
N ASN A 214 -0.19 -25.48 28.54
CA ASN A 214 -0.69 -25.88 27.22
C ASN A 214 -2.14 -26.42 27.28
N ASP A 215 -2.59 -26.89 28.42
CA ASP A 215 -4.00 -27.32 28.60
C ASP A 215 -4.86 -26.11 29.00
N LEU A 216 -5.59 -25.61 28.02
CA LEU A 216 -6.51 -24.49 28.21
C LEU A 216 -7.97 -24.92 28.35
N LYS A 217 -8.23 -26.21 28.49
CA LYS A 217 -9.59 -26.75 28.67
C LYS A 217 -10.24 -26.14 29.90
N GLY A 218 -11.50 -25.68 29.76
CA GLY A 218 -12.26 -25.04 30.82
C GLY A 218 -11.84 -23.62 31.19
N LYS A 219 -10.86 -23.03 30.51
CA LYS A 219 -10.50 -21.60 30.66
C LYS A 219 -11.32 -20.74 29.72
N HIS A 220 -11.74 -19.59 30.19
CA HIS A 220 -12.50 -18.62 29.43
C HIS A 220 -11.63 -17.41 29.16
N PHE A 221 -11.57 -17.02 27.90
CA PHE A 221 -10.82 -15.82 27.41
C PHE A 221 -11.81 -14.87 26.75
N ALA A 222 -11.76 -13.59 27.12
CA ALA A 222 -12.52 -12.55 26.46
C ALA A 222 -11.60 -11.81 25.48
N LEU A 223 -12.00 -11.74 24.22
CA LEU A 223 -11.34 -10.89 23.22
C LEU A 223 -12.10 -9.57 23.14
N TRP A 224 -11.41 -8.47 23.48
CA TRP A 224 -12.01 -7.15 23.46
C TRP A 224 -11.63 -6.40 22.20
N GLY A 225 -12.57 -6.35 21.26
CA GLY A 225 -12.42 -5.68 19.97
C GLY A 225 -12.09 -6.68 18.84
N LEU A 226 -12.93 -6.68 17.80
CA LEU A 226 -12.80 -7.54 16.63
C LEU A 226 -12.60 -6.74 15.35
N ALA A 227 -12.81 -5.43 15.37
CA ALA A 227 -12.59 -4.56 14.24
C ALA A 227 -11.12 -4.55 13.82
N PHE A 228 -10.87 -4.40 12.51
CA PHE A 228 -9.53 -4.30 11.95
C PHE A 228 -8.76 -3.09 12.52
N LYS A 229 -9.44 -1.95 12.64
CA LYS A 229 -8.95 -0.71 13.26
C LYS A 229 -10.10 0.27 13.53
N PRO A 230 -9.87 1.39 14.25
CA PRO A 230 -10.91 2.40 14.45
C PRO A 230 -11.52 2.88 13.13
N GLY A 231 -12.87 3.00 13.10
CA GLY A 231 -13.63 3.42 11.93
C GLY A 231 -13.80 2.34 10.86
N THR A 232 -13.52 1.07 11.17
CA THR A 232 -13.79 -0.10 10.31
C THR A 232 -14.65 -1.13 11.05
N ASP A 233 -15.23 -2.06 10.30
CA ASP A 233 -15.91 -3.27 10.77
C ASP A 233 -14.96 -4.45 11.04
#